data_112c60d6950547929770c857b2132aff
#
_entry.id   112c60d6950547929770c857b2132aff
#
_cell.length_a   1.000
_cell.length_b   1.000
_cell.length_c   1.000
_cell.angle_alpha   90.00
_cell.angle_beta   90.00
_cell.angle_gamma   90.00
#
_symmetry.space_group_name_H-M   'P 1'
#
loop_
_entity.id
_entity.type
_entity.pdbx_description
1 polymer ?
#
loop_
_entity_poly.entity_id
_entity_poly.type
_entity_poly.pdbx_seq_one_letter_code
_entity_poly.pdbx_strand_id
1 'polypeptide(L)'
;MKYMIIGLFLLFAGNIYAQVRGTVKDSTGEAIPGANVFWMNTGQGVTTKEDGSFSITKPSKSHMLIVSFIGFQNDTIHVSSKNQQLDIVLRDGVELNEVNIVTRKLGTMKLRSSVMNEDMISSAELSRAACCNLGESFVTNPSVDVSYSDAATGAKQIKLLGLSGTYVQMLTENIPNYRGAAAPYGLGYVPGPWMQSIQVSKGTSSVKNGYEAITGQINVEFKKPQLPEADWVSANLFASTTNRYEANADATLKISKRWSTSLLAHYENETKAHDGNDDGFVDIPQVEQYNVWNRWAYMGDHYVFQAGIKALSETRTSGQANHGGTMHSGDLYKVGIDTERYEFFTKNAYIFNKEKNTNLALILSTTLHNQDATYGRKLYNVDQTNVYASLMFETEFNPQNSFSAGVSFNYDAYDQHYRLENTTDNPLKAFEKEAVPGAYVQYTLNLNDKWMVMAGLRGDYSNEHGFFVTPRAHLKYNPNDYVNFRLSAGKGYRTNHVLAENNYLLSSSRKVK
;
A
#
# COMPACT_ATOMS: atom_id res chain seq x y z
N MET A 1 -64.01 -20.93 14.74
CA MET A 1 -62.95 -19.93 14.91
C MET A 1 -61.94 -20.20 16.05
N LYS A 2 -62.19 -21.00 17.06
CA LYS A 2 -61.24 -21.29 18.17
C LYS A 2 -60.11 -22.26 17.80
N TYR A 3 -60.25 -23.09 16.78
CA TYR A 3 -59.20 -24.07 16.38
C TYR A 3 -58.31 -23.59 15.27
N MET A 4 -58.58 -22.44 14.64
CA MET A 4 -57.76 -21.84 13.61
C MET A 4 -56.62 -20.96 14.20
N ILE A 5 -56.74 -20.53 15.45
CA ILE A 5 -55.75 -19.72 16.16
C ILE A 5 -54.65 -20.60 16.77
N ILE A 6 -54.95 -21.88 17.12
CA ILE A 6 -53.94 -22.82 17.66
C ILE A 6 -53.01 -23.35 16.57
N GLY A 7 -53.48 -23.46 15.32
CA GLY A 7 -52.64 -23.87 14.17
C GLY A 7 -51.62 -22.81 13.72
N LEU A 8 -51.89 -21.53 14.02
CA LEU A 8 -50.96 -20.44 13.63
C LEU A 8 -49.82 -20.21 14.64
N PHE A 9 -49.98 -20.69 15.89
CA PHE A 9 -48.95 -20.60 16.93
C PHE A 9 -47.91 -21.74 16.87
N LEU A 10 -48.18 -22.83 16.15
CA LEU A 10 -47.29 -23.97 15.97
C LEU A 10 -46.34 -23.80 14.75
N LEU A 11 -46.51 -22.76 13.93
CA LEU A 11 -45.62 -22.45 12.81
C LEU A 11 -44.45 -21.50 13.18
N PHE A 12 -44.42 -21.03 14.43
CA PHE A 12 -43.26 -20.28 15.00
C PHE A 12 -42.41 -21.16 15.92
N ALA A 13 -42.27 -22.45 15.65
CA ALA A 13 -41.19 -23.25 16.19
C ALA A 13 -39.88 -22.78 15.49
N GLY A 14 -39.30 -21.71 16.03
CA GLY A 14 -38.05 -21.15 15.54
C GLY A 14 -37.01 -22.25 15.48
N ASN A 15 -36.39 -22.40 14.32
CA ASN A 15 -35.19 -23.21 14.15
C ASN A 15 -34.13 -22.67 15.13
N ILE A 16 -33.92 -23.33 16.25
CA ILE A 16 -32.82 -23.09 17.16
C ILE A 16 -31.56 -23.58 16.43
N TYR A 17 -30.98 -22.71 15.64
CA TYR A 17 -29.65 -22.99 15.04
C TYR A 17 -28.64 -23.04 16.17
N ALA A 18 -28.00 -24.17 16.30
CA ALA A 18 -26.90 -24.36 17.23
C ALA A 18 -25.77 -23.37 16.91
N GLN A 19 -25.48 -22.47 17.82
CA GLN A 19 -24.49 -21.42 17.67
C GLN A 19 -23.25 -21.71 18.51
N VAL A 20 -22.07 -21.57 17.91
CA VAL A 20 -20.79 -21.49 18.60
C VAL A 20 -20.53 -20.03 18.93
N ARG A 21 -20.25 -19.74 20.20
CA ARG A 21 -19.99 -18.41 20.71
C ARG A 21 -18.60 -18.34 21.32
N GLY A 22 -17.99 -17.17 21.31
CA GLY A 22 -16.70 -16.97 21.93
C GLY A 22 -16.25 -15.54 21.97
N THR A 23 -15.05 -15.34 22.52
CA THR A 23 -14.32 -14.08 22.51
C THR A 23 -12.95 -14.29 21.88
N VAL A 24 -12.50 -13.31 21.13
CA VAL A 24 -11.14 -13.27 20.57
C VAL A 24 -10.37 -12.15 21.25
N LYS A 25 -9.21 -12.47 21.78
CA LYS A 25 -8.32 -11.56 22.50
C LYS A 25 -6.91 -11.67 21.95
N ASP A 26 -6.10 -10.66 22.19
CA ASP A 26 -4.65 -10.74 21.98
C ASP A 26 -3.95 -11.42 23.16
N SER A 27 -2.63 -11.56 23.06
CA SER A 27 -1.77 -12.15 24.11
C SER A 27 -1.75 -11.32 25.41
N THR A 28 -2.19 -10.05 25.37
CA THR A 28 -2.31 -9.17 26.55
C THR A 28 -3.70 -9.26 27.21
N GLY A 29 -4.65 -9.99 26.59
CA GLY A 29 -6.03 -10.14 27.05
C GLY A 29 -6.95 -9.04 26.54
N GLU A 30 -6.47 -8.13 25.69
CA GLU A 30 -7.30 -7.10 25.06
C GLU A 30 -8.18 -7.74 23.98
N ALA A 31 -9.47 -7.38 23.96
CA ALA A 31 -10.41 -7.87 22.97
C ALA A 31 -9.97 -7.44 21.57
N ILE A 32 -9.99 -8.36 20.60
CA ILE A 32 -9.72 -8.07 19.20
C ILE A 32 -11.04 -7.90 18.45
N PRO A 33 -11.56 -6.68 18.29
CA PRO A 33 -12.73 -6.44 17.49
C PRO A 33 -12.40 -6.59 16.01
N GLY A 34 -13.34 -7.17 15.25
CA GLY A 34 -13.19 -7.32 13.82
C GLY A 34 -12.25 -8.46 13.39
N ALA A 35 -11.85 -9.37 14.29
CA ALA A 35 -11.21 -10.61 13.90
C ALA A 35 -12.17 -11.46 13.07
N ASN A 36 -11.68 -12.06 12.00
CA ASN A 36 -12.47 -12.98 11.19
C ASN A 36 -12.52 -14.35 11.83
N VAL A 37 -13.73 -14.88 11.96
CA VAL A 37 -14.02 -16.20 12.52
C VAL A 37 -14.80 -16.97 11.48
N PHE A 38 -14.21 -17.99 10.87
CA PHE A 38 -14.86 -18.70 9.76
C PHE A 38 -14.57 -20.22 9.78
N TRP A 39 -15.50 -20.98 9.21
CA TRP A 39 -15.39 -22.43 9.14
C TRP A 39 -14.52 -22.85 7.95
N MET A 40 -13.52 -23.67 8.22
CA MET A 40 -12.62 -24.20 7.21
C MET A 40 -13.38 -24.91 6.08
N ASN A 41 -13.05 -24.60 4.83
CA ASN A 41 -13.69 -25.13 3.60
C ASN A 41 -15.19 -24.85 3.47
N THR A 42 -15.70 -23.78 4.10
CA THR A 42 -17.07 -23.32 3.94
C THR A 42 -17.07 -21.82 3.65
N GLY A 43 -18.10 -21.31 3.00
CA GLY A 43 -18.28 -19.85 2.82
C GLY A 43 -18.89 -19.14 4.04
N GLN A 44 -18.91 -19.77 5.24
CA GLN A 44 -19.56 -19.21 6.42
C GLN A 44 -18.54 -18.62 7.38
N GLY A 45 -18.65 -17.33 7.64
CA GLY A 45 -17.82 -16.58 8.58
C GLY A 45 -18.57 -15.43 9.22
N VAL A 46 -18.02 -14.92 10.32
CA VAL A 46 -18.47 -13.71 11.02
C VAL A 46 -17.25 -12.93 11.49
N THR A 47 -17.44 -11.66 11.83
CA THR A 47 -16.41 -10.84 12.48
C THR A 47 -16.75 -10.65 13.96
N THR A 48 -15.71 -10.51 14.78
CA THR A 48 -15.90 -10.20 16.21
C THR A 48 -16.43 -8.77 16.40
N LYS A 49 -17.25 -8.58 17.42
CA LYS A 49 -17.81 -7.27 17.82
C LYS A 49 -16.75 -6.42 18.52
N GLU A 50 -17.12 -5.22 18.96
CA GLU A 50 -16.24 -4.29 19.69
C GLU A 50 -15.65 -4.88 20.97
N ASP A 51 -16.38 -5.77 21.64
CA ASP A 51 -15.96 -6.50 22.84
C ASP A 51 -15.18 -7.79 22.52
N GLY A 52 -14.82 -8.03 21.26
CA GLY A 52 -14.17 -9.25 20.79
C GLY A 52 -15.10 -10.46 20.69
N SER A 53 -16.39 -10.34 21.01
CA SER A 53 -17.33 -11.45 20.99
C SER A 53 -17.78 -11.82 19.57
N PHE A 54 -18.04 -13.10 19.34
CA PHE A 54 -18.63 -13.61 18.10
C PHE A 54 -19.70 -14.68 18.37
N SER A 55 -20.55 -14.87 17.36
CA SER A 55 -21.53 -15.95 17.35
C SER A 55 -21.70 -16.45 15.92
N ILE A 56 -21.40 -17.73 15.69
CA ILE A 56 -21.42 -18.35 14.37
C ILE A 56 -22.16 -19.68 14.39
N THR A 57 -22.97 -19.95 13.37
CA THR A 57 -23.69 -21.22 13.23
C THR A 57 -22.73 -22.32 12.79
N LYS A 58 -22.75 -23.48 13.49
CA LYS A 58 -21.89 -24.62 13.13
C LYS A 58 -22.46 -25.36 11.92
N PRO A 59 -21.72 -25.44 10.79
CA PRO A 59 -22.12 -26.23 9.64
C PRO A 59 -21.94 -27.74 9.92
N SER A 60 -22.71 -28.56 9.24
CA SER A 60 -22.61 -30.03 9.37
C SER A 60 -21.33 -30.62 8.75
N LYS A 61 -20.67 -29.86 7.85
CA LYS A 61 -19.54 -30.34 7.04
C LYS A 61 -18.16 -29.90 7.55
N SER A 62 -18.06 -29.03 8.57
CA SER A 62 -16.78 -28.58 9.11
C SER A 62 -16.75 -28.61 10.63
N HIS A 63 -15.60 -29.01 11.18
CA HIS A 63 -15.31 -29.02 12.61
C HIS A 63 -14.13 -28.10 12.97
N MET A 64 -13.52 -27.46 11.98
CA MET A 64 -12.35 -26.59 12.17
C MET A 64 -12.79 -25.14 12.00
N LEU A 65 -12.64 -24.35 13.06
CA LEU A 65 -12.88 -22.92 13.08
C LEU A 65 -11.55 -22.20 12.96
N ILE A 66 -11.41 -21.33 11.99
CA ILE A 66 -10.21 -20.52 11.79
C ILE A 66 -10.53 -19.12 12.30
N VAL A 67 -9.62 -18.60 13.11
CA VAL A 67 -9.66 -17.22 13.61
C VAL A 67 -8.40 -16.50 13.15
N SER A 68 -8.58 -15.32 12.60
CA SER A 68 -7.50 -14.57 12.00
C SER A 68 -7.72 -13.07 12.12
N PHE A 69 -6.63 -12.35 12.31
CA PHE A 69 -6.61 -10.90 12.37
C PHE A 69 -5.26 -10.38 11.86
N ILE A 70 -5.26 -9.20 11.22
CA ILE A 70 -4.04 -8.61 10.67
C ILE A 70 -3.04 -8.33 11.80
N GLY A 71 -1.80 -8.78 11.62
CA GLY A 71 -0.74 -8.67 12.63
C GLY A 71 -0.71 -9.82 13.64
N PHE A 72 -1.61 -10.82 13.51
CA PHE A 72 -1.68 -12.00 14.37
C PHE A 72 -1.52 -13.29 13.58
N GLN A 73 -1.01 -14.33 14.24
CA GLN A 73 -1.05 -15.68 13.68
C GLN A 73 -2.48 -16.19 13.63
N ASN A 74 -2.84 -16.83 12.51
CA ASN A 74 -4.12 -17.51 12.41
C ASN A 74 -4.17 -18.67 13.40
N ASP A 75 -5.25 -18.76 14.17
CA ASP A 75 -5.52 -19.91 15.03
C ASP A 75 -6.58 -20.80 14.42
N THR A 76 -6.40 -22.12 14.53
CA THR A 76 -7.32 -23.14 14.01
C THR A 76 -7.79 -24.05 15.12
N ILE A 77 -9.07 -23.96 15.46
CA ILE A 77 -9.66 -24.58 16.63
C ILE A 77 -10.59 -25.71 16.21
N HIS A 78 -10.44 -26.87 16.83
CA HIS A 78 -11.36 -27.98 16.63
C HIS A 78 -12.60 -27.81 17.54
N VAL A 79 -13.77 -27.62 16.93
CA VAL A 79 -15.04 -27.45 17.63
C VAL A 79 -15.80 -28.77 17.64
N SER A 80 -15.85 -29.43 18.78
CA SER A 80 -16.47 -30.76 18.92
C SER A 80 -17.98 -30.70 19.17
N SER A 81 -18.50 -29.67 19.84
CA SER A 81 -19.91 -29.55 20.16
C SER A 81 -20.61 -28.37 19.47
N LYS A 82 -21.94 -28.44 19.34
CA LYS A 82 -22.74 -27.42 18.65
C LYS A 82 -23.01 -26.16 19.50
N ASN A 83 -22.78 -26.17 20.80
CA ASN A 83 -23.01 -25.05 21.72
C ASN A 83 -21.79 -24.84 22.59
N GLN A 84 -20.62 -24.71 21.98
CA GLN A 84 -19.34 -24.50 22.67
C GLN A 84 -19.07 -23.01 22.83
N GLN A 85 -18.63 -22.61 24.02
CA GLN A 85 -18.08 -21.28 24.26
C GLN A 85 -16.56 -21.38 24.16
N LEU A 86 -15.96 -20.47 23.38
CA LEU A 86 -14.54 -20.43 23.08
C LEU A 86 -13.93 -19.13 23.60
N ASP A 87 -12.79 -19.22 24.25
CA ASP A 87 -11.93 -18.09 24.59
C ASP A 87 -10.64 -18.25 23.79
N ILE A 88 -10.46 -17.38 22.78
CA ILE A 88 -9.45 -17.53 21.74
C ILE A 88 -8.42 -16.42 21.92
N VAL A 89 -7.16 -16.79 22.08
CA VAL A 89 -6.07 -15.85 22.21
C VAL A 89 -5.22 -15.93 20.95
N LEU A 90 -5.28 -14.90 20.12
CA LEU A 90 -4.42 -14.78 18.95
C LEU A 90 -3.04 -14.31 19.39
N ARG A 91 -2.01 -14.95 18.87
CA ARG A 91 -0.61 -14.57 19.08
C ARG A 91 -0.18 -13.57 18.02
N ASP A 92 0.68 -12.64 18.40
CA ASP A 92 1.26 -11.69 17.45
C ASP A 92 1.98 -12.43 16.33
N GLY A 93 1.59 -12.16 15.10
CA GLY A 93 2.23 -12.73 13.92
C GLY A 93 3.53 -11.99 13.63
N VAL A 94 4.60 -12.73 13.43
CA VAL A 94 5.74 -12.17 12.67
C VAL A 94 5.27 -11.97 11.25
N GLU A 95 5.48 -10.79 10.70
CA GLU A 95 5.09 -10.46 9.32
C GLU A 95 5.74 -11.40 8.32
N LEU A 96 5.13 -12.55 8.10
CA LEU A 96 5.18 -13.17 6.79
C LEU A 96 4.27 -12.33 5.91
N ASN A 97 4.87 -11.63 4.95
CA ASN A 97 4.11 -10.97 3.92
C ASN A 97 3.02 -11.90 3.42
N GLU A 98 1.77 -11.56 3.78
CA GLU A 98 0.54 -12.01 3.16
C GLU A 98 -0.14 -13.31 3.60
N VAL A 99 -0.99 -13.15 4.62
CA VAL A 99 -2.37 -13.63 4.46
C VAL A 99 -3.29 -12.46 4.80
N ASN A 100 -3.76 -11.74 3.79
CA ASN A 100 -4.73 -10.67 3.98
C ASN A 100 -6.10 -11.27 4.27
N ILE A 101 -6.57 -11.09 5.49
CA ILE A 101 -7.98 -11.29 5.83
C ILE A 101 -8.56 -9.92 6.13
N VAL A 102 -9.46 -9.49 5.28
CA VAL A 102 -10.07 -8.17 5.33
C VAL A 102 -11.03 -8.07 6.48
N THR A 103 -10.69 -7.24 7.45
CA THR A 103 -11.63 -6.82 8.48
C THR A 103 -12.08 -5.40 8.19
N ARG A 104 -13.38 -5.18 8.04
CA ARG A 104 -13.97 -3.85 7.86
C ARG A 104 -14.01 -3.10 9.20
N LYS A 105 -12.86 -2.68 9.72
CA LYS A 105 -12.79 -1.71 10.81
C LYS A 105 -12.76 -0.30 10.23
N LEU A 106 -13.69 0.55 10.65
CA LEU A 106 -13.71 1.96 10.30
C LEU A 106 -12.60 2.69 11.06
N GLY A 107 -11.80 3.49 10.34
CA GLY A 107 -10.80 4.39 10.92
C GLY A 107 -9.35 3.98 10.67
N THR A 108 -8.47 4.92 10.99
CA THR A 108 -7.03 4.69 11.08
C THR A 108 -6.74 3.91 12.36
N MET A 109 -6.13 2.74 12.23
CA MET A 109 -5.80 1.89 13.38
C MET A 109 -4.32 1.98 13.69
N LYS A 110 -4.00 2.14 14.96
CA LYS A 110 -2.64 2.00 15.44
C LYS A 110 -2.32 0.51 15.58
N LEU A 111 -1.28 0.02 14.90
CA LEU A 111 -0.85 -1.37 15.03
C LEU A 111 -0.15 -1.55 16.38
N ARG A 112 -0.91 -2.01 17.37
CA ARG A 112 -0.39 -2.20 18.73
C ARG A 112 0.59 -3.36 18.82
N SER A 113 0.44 -4.38 17.99
CA SER A 113 1.35 -5.53 17.90
C SER A 113 2.72 -5.17 17.35
N SER A 114 2.82 -4.18 16.45
CA SER A 114 4.10 -3.78 15.86
C SER A 114 5.03 -3.12 16.88
N VAL A 115 6.31 -3.48 16.82
CA VAL A 115 7.39 -2.78 17.55
C VAL A 115 7.56 -1.36 17.02
N MET A 116 7.39 -1.18 15.71
CA MET A 116 7.46 0.11 15.02
C MET A 116 6.21 0.95 15.32
N ASN A 117 6.33 2.26 15.17
CA ASN A 117 5.20 3.17 15.31
C ASN A 117 4.41 3.22 14.00
N GLU A 118 3.49 2.29 13.83
CA GLU A 118 2.73 2.10 12.60
C GLU A 118 1.25 2.38 12.78
N ASP A 119 0.69 3.08 11.79
CA ASP A 119 -0.74 3.25 11.61
C ASP A 119 -1.17 2.51 10.34
N MET A 120 -2.35 1.93 10.35
CA MET A 120 -2.97 1.32 9.18
C MET A 120 -4.28 2.01 8.84
N ILE A 121 -4.44 2.43 7.59
CA ILE A 121 -5.69 2.92 7.01
C ILE A 121 -6.32 1.73 6.29
N SER A 122 -7.48 1.30 6.75
CA SER A 122 -8.17 0.13 6.18
C SER A 122 -8.96 0.47 4.92
N SER A 123 -9.35 -0.55 4.13
CA SER A 123 -10.22 -0.37 2.96
C SER A 123 -11.56 0.27 3.31
N ALA A 124 -12.11 0.00 4.50
CA ALA A 124 -13.34 0.62 4.96
C ALA A 124 -13.18 2.13 5.17
N GLU A 125 -12.04 2.59 5.71
CA GLU A 125 -11.73 4.01 5.85
C GLU A 125 -11.50 4.67 4.50
N LEU A 126 -10.76 4.01 3.60
CA LEU A 126 -10.53 4.50 2.24
C LEU A 126 -11.85 4.67 1.47
N SER A 127 -12.78 3.72 1.62
CA SER A 127 -14.12 3.80 1.01
C SER A 127 -14.97 4.91 1.64
N ARG A 128 -14.89 5.12 2.95
CA ARG A 128 -15.61 6.18 3.67
C ARG A 128 -15.13 7.57 3.26
N ALA A 129 -13.83 7.73 3.10
CA ALA A 129 -13.24 8.99 2.65
C ALA A 129 -13.46 9.24 1.15
N ALA A 130 -14.07 8.30 0.42
CA ALA A 130 -14.32 8.37 -1.03
C ALA A 130 -13.07 8.80 -1.82
N CYS A 131 -11.91 8.27 -1.44
CA CYS A 131 -10.63 8.67 -2.00
C CYS A 131 -10.53 8.24 -3.46
N CYS A 132 -10.29 9.18 -4.35
CA CYS A 132 -10.09 8.93 -5.76
C CYS A 132 -8.68 8.38 -6.06
N ASN A 133 -7.67 8.85 -5.32
CA ASN A 133 -6.28 8.40 -5.47
C ASN A 133 -5.54 8.36 -4.12
N LEU A 134 -4.30 7.86 -4.14
CA LEU A 134 -3.47 7.74 -2.95
C LEU A 134 -3.24 9.09 -2.25
N GLY A 135 -3.08 10.18 -3.00
CA GLY A 135 -2.87 11.51 -2.42
C GLY A 135 -4.04 11.96 -1.54
N GLU A 136 -5.26 11.62 -1.91
CA GLU A 136 -6.48 11.97 -1.18
C GLU A 136 -6.73 11.05 0.02
N SER A 137 -6.08 9.89 0.07
CA SER A 137 -6.30 8.87 1.09
C SER A 137 -5.80 9.23 2.48
N PHE A 138 -4.97 10.27 2.59
CA PHE A 138 -4.38 10.69 3.86
C PHE A 138 -5.18 11.78 4.60
N VAL A 139 -6.25 12.30 4.01
CA VAL A 139 -7.07 13.38 4.61
C VAL A 139 -7.57 13.03 6.01
N THR A 140 -7.82 11.74 6.27
CA THR A 140 -8.27 11.25 7.59
C THR A 140 -7.13 10.86 8.53
N ASN A 141 -5.87 10.89 8.06
CA ASN A 141 -4.71 10.51 8.88
C ASN A 141 -3.95 11.75 9.35
N PRO A 142 -3.96 12.07 10.67
CA PRO A 142 -3.34 13.28 11.21
C PRO A 142 -1.80 13.26 11.16
N SER A 143 -1.19 12.14 10.77
CA SER A 143 0.27 11.98 10.76
C SER A 143 0.89 12.24 9.40
N VAL A 144 0.08 12.25 8.36
CA VAL A 144 0.50 12.45 6.97
C VAL A 144 -0.22 13.67 6.41
N ASP A 145 0.54 14.66 6.03
CA ASP A 145 0.03 15.81 5.30
C ASP A 145 0.36 15.66 3.81
N VAL A 146 -0.62 15.91 2.95
CA VAL A 146 -0.45 15.92 1.50
C VAL A 146 -0.76 17.32 0.99
N SER A 147 0.21 17.90 0.33
CA SER A 147 0.06 19.25 -0.23
C SER A 147 0.51 19.29 -1.69
N TYR A 148 -0.04 20.24 -2.44
CA TYR A 148 0.47 20.53 -3.77
C TYR A 148 1.86 21.17 -3.66
N SER A 149 2.81 20.66 -4.42
CA SER A 149 4.15 21.26 -4.57
C SER A 149 4.12 22.39 -5.60
N ASP A 150 3.24 22.25 -6.59
CA ASP A 150 3.04 23.20 -7.67
C ASP A 150 1.60 23.12 -8.19
N ALA A 151 0.96 24.27 -8.36
CA ALA A 151 -0.41 24.35 -8.84
C ALA A 151 -0.50 24.09 -10.35
N ALA A 152 0.46 24.60 -11.12
CA ALA A 152 0.42 24.50 -12.58
C ALA A 152 0.54 23.06 -13.09
N THR A 153 1.31 22.20 -12.40
CA THR A 153 1.48 20.81 -12.79
C THR A 153 0.61 19.85 -11.97
N GLY A 154 0.06 20.33 -10.83
CA GLY A 154 -0.66 19.50 -9.88
C GLY A 154 0.24 18.49 -9.16
N ALA A 155 1.57 18.70 -9.16
CA ALA A 155 2.50 17.86 -8.43
C ALA A 155 2.17 17.89 -6.93
N LYS A 156 2.10 16.72 -6.32
CA LYS A 156 1.78 16.53 -4.90
C LYS A 156 2.98 15.98 -4.14
N GLN A 157 3.12 16.37 -2.89
CA GLN A 157 4.11 15.79 -1.99
C GLN A 157 3.47 15.37 -0.67
N ILE A 158 3.99 14.30 -0.12
CA ILE A 158 3.68 13.87 1.23
C ILE A 158 4.63 14.57 2.20
N LYS A 159 4.11 14.97 3.36
CA LYS A 159 4.93 15.39 4.50
C LYS A 159 4.65 14.44 5.66
N LEU A 160 5.70 13.86 6.19
CA LEU A 160 5.61 12.98 7.35
C LEU A 160 6.49 13.53 8.47
N LEU A 161 5.91 13.71 9.66
CA LEU A 161 6.58 14.33 10.80
C LEU A 161 7.11 15.75 10.49
N GLY A 162 6.45 16.47 9.60
CA GLY A 162 6.81 17.83 9.21
C GLY A 162 7.93 17.94 8.17
N LEU A 163 8.50 16.84 7.71
CA LEU A 163 9.52 16.80 6.68
C LEU A 163 8.96 16.39 5.31
N SER A 164 9.59 16.91 4.24
CA SER A 164 9.10 16.71 2.86
C SER A 164 9.14 15.25 2.44
N GLY A 165 8.31 14.91 1.45
CA GLY A 165 8.13 13.56 0.92
C GLY A 165 9.38 12.90 0.37
N THR A 166 10.38 13.68 0.01
CA THR A 166 11.71 13.19 -0.41
C THR A 166 12.32 12.26 0.65
N TYR A 167 12.02 12.44 1.93
CA TYR A 167 12.56 11.64 3.03
C TYR A 167 11.65 10.47 3.45
N VAL A 168 10.50 10.30 2.78
CA VAL A 168 9.56 9.19 3.00
C VAL A 168 9.81 8.13 1.95
N GLN A 169 10.02 6.90 2.38
CA GLN A 169 10.12 5.78 1.45
C GLN A 169 8.71 5.34 1.04
N MET A 170 8.44 5.36 -0.27
CA MET A 170 7.19 4.85 -0.83
C MET A 170 7.37 3.41 -1.28
N LEU A 171 6.45 2.55 -0.85
CA LEU A 171 6.41 1.14 -1.23
C LEU A 171 5.02 0.78 -1.78
N THR A 172 5.00 -0.17 -2.68
CA THR A 172 3.81 -0.90 -3.08
C THR A 172 4.03 -2.38 -2.77
N GLU A 173 3.25 -2.90 -1.81
CA GLU A 173 3.39 -4.29 -1.36
C GLU A 173 4.84 -4.65 -1.01
N ASN A 174 5.50 -3.78 -0.24
CA ASN A 174 6.90 -3.88 0.21
C ASN A 174 7.96 -3.84 -0.92
N ILE A 175 7.60 -3.39 -2.11
CA ILE A 175 8.52 -3.12 -3.22
C ILE A 175 8.70 -1.60 -3.31
N PRO A 176 9.95 -1.07 -3.30
CA PRO A 176 10.19 0.36 -3.53
C PRO A 176 9.57 0.84 -4.84
N ASN A 177 8.78 1.92 -4.77
CA ASN A 177 8.04 2.44 -5.92
C ASN A 177 7.88 3.97 -5.82
N TYR A 178 7.39 4.61 -6.90
CA TYR A 178 7.13 6.05 -7.01
C TYR A 178 8.31 6.92 -6.59
N ARG A 179 9.49 6.59 -7.10
CA ARG A 179 10.75 7.31 -6.91
C ARG A 179 11.23 7.91 -8.24
N GLY A 180 12.24 8.82 -8.18
CA GLY A 180 12.75 9.48 -9.38
C GLY A 180 11.69 10.29 -10.11
N ALA A 181 11.57 10.11 -11.41
CA ALA A 181 10.64 10.87 -12.26
C ALA A 181 9.15 10.67 -11.89
N ALA A 182 8.80 9.53 -11.30
CA ALA A 182 7.46 9.28 -10.81
C ALA A 182 7.12 9.99 -9.49
N ALA A 183 8.10 10.51 -8.75
CA ALA A 183 7.87 11.07 -7.41
C ALA A 183 6.88 12.24 -7.37
N PRO A 184 6.90 13.22 -8.30
CA PRO A 184 5.97 14.35 -8.30
C PRO A 184 4.50 13.97 -8.52
N TYR A 185 4.24 12.92 -9.31
CA TYR A 185 2.89 12.57 -9.79
C TYR A 185 2.40 11.21 -9.29
N GLY A 186 3.28 10.38 -8.73
CA GLY A 186 3.03 8.99 -8.35
C GLY A 186 1.86 8.78 -7.38
N LEU A 187 1.51 9.79 -6.59
CA LEU A 187 0.33 9.75 -5.72
C LEU A 187 -1.00 9.71 -6.53
N GLY A 188 -1.00 10.25 -7.74
CA GLY A 188 -2.10 10.15 -8.69
C GLY A 188 -2.17 8.82 -9.43
N TYR A 189 -1.07 8.05 -9.50
CA TYR A 189 -1.00 6.80 -10.24
C TYR A 189 -1.64 5.60 -9.53
N VAL A 190 -2.16 5.83 -8.32
CA VAL A 190 -2.77 4.80 -7.47
C VAL A 190 -4.23 5.09 -7.29
N PRO A 191 -5.13 4.43 -8.02
CA PRO A 191 -6.57 4.59 -7.85
C PRO A 191 -7.03 4.16 -6.45
N GLY A 192 -7.88 4.99 -5.83
CA GLY A 192 -8.42 4.73 -4.49
C GLY A 192 -9.11 3.37 -4.34
N PRO A 193 -10.02 2.99 -5.27
CA PRO A 193 -10.74 1.73 -5.22
C PRO A 193 -9.87 0.48 -5.35
N TRP A 194 -8.61 0.60 -5.80
CA TRP A 194 -7.67 -0.53 -5.89
C TRP A 194 -7.01 -0.87 -4.56
N MET A 195 -6.97 0.10 -3.63
CA MET A 195 -6.25 -0.05 -2.37
C MET A 195 -7.01 -0.92 -1.37
N GLN A 196 -6.28 -1.85 -0.77
CA GLN A 196 -6.74 -2.70 0.32
C GLN A 196 -6.48 -2.05 1.67
N SER A 197 -5.27 -1.52 1.84
CA SER A 197 -4.85 -0.79 3.03
C SER A 197 -3.62 0.07 2.73
N ILE A 198 -3.37 1.05 3.59
CA ILE A 198 -2.12 1.83 3.59
C ILE A 198 -1.50 1.70 4.98
N GLN A 199 -0.24 1.32 5.04
CA GLN A 199 0.55 1.25 6.27
C GLN A 199 1.48 2.46 6.32
N VAL A 200 1.44 3.20 7.40
CA VAL A 200 2.27 4.39 7.64
C VAL A 200 3.17 4.14 8.84
N SER A 201 4.43 3.89 8.59
CA SER A 201 5.47 3.70 9.62
C SER A 201 6.18 5.02 9.87
N LYS A 202 6.19 5.50 11.11
CA LYS A 202 6.72 6.79 11.52
C LYS A 202 8.10 6.65 12.13
N GLY A 203 9.05 7.47 11.66
CA GLY A 203 10.45 7.37 12.03
C GLY A 203 11.18 6.30 11.22
N THR A 204 12.25 5.74 11.77
CA THR A 204 12.97 4.66 11.08
C THR A 204 12.08 3.43 10.95
N SER A 205 12.18 2.73 9.81
CA SER A 205 11.45 1.48 9.54
C SER A 205 12.39 0.27 9.65
N SER A 206 11.90 -0.93 9.34
CA SER A 206 12.71 -2.14 9.25
C SER A 206 13.83 -2.01 8.21
N VAL A 207 15.00 -2.62 8.47
CA VAL A 207 16.10 -2.70 7.50
C VAL A 207 15.80 -3.62 6.31
N LYS A 208 14.77 -4.47 6.40
CA LYS A 208 14.33 -5.38 5.35
C LYS A 208 13.90 -4.64 4.08
N ASN A 209 13.21 -3.51 4.26
CA ASN A 209 12.63 -2.75 3.16
C ASN A 209 13.60 -1.73 2.52
N GLY A 210 14.89 -1.84 2.82
CA GLY A 210 15.92 -0.99 2.23
C GLY A 210 16.42 0.11 3.15
N TYR A 211 17.18 1.02 2.56
CA TYR A 211 17.94 2.05 3.27
C TYR A 211 17.27 3.43 3.26
N GLU A 212 16.24 3.66 2.43
CA GLU A 212 15.74 5.01 2.10
C GLU A 212 14.79 5.62 3.14
N ALA A 213 14.21 4.84 4.06
CA ALA A 213 13.28 5.37 5.06
C ALA A 213 14.04 6.26 6.08
N ILE A 214 13.93 7.57 5.95
CA ILE A 214 14.53 8.56 6.86
C ILE A 214 13.49 9.05 7.86
N THR A 215 12.37 9.63 7.39
CA THR A 215 11.27 10.09 8.26
C THR A 215 10.20 9.04 8.47
N GLY A 216 10.16 8.05 7.59
CA GLY A 216 9.23 6.95 7.66
C GLY A 216 9.05 6.24 6.33
N GLN A 217 8.06 5.37 6.31
CA GLN A 217 7.73 4.53 5.19
C GLN A 217 6.22 4.51 5.01
N ILE A 218 5.77 4.57 3.78
CA ILE A 218 4.37 4.35 3.41
C ILE A 218 4.32 3.15 2.49
N ASN A 219 3.60 2.11 2.88
CA ASN A 219 3.37 0.91 2.09
C ASN A 219 1.90 0.82 1.69
N VAL A 220 1.65 0.71 0.40
CA VAL A 220 0.31 0.56 -0.17
C VAL A 220 0.08 -0.90 -0.50
N GLU A 221 -0.94 -1.49 0.10
CA GLU A 221 -1.42 -2.83 -0.23
C GLU A 221 -2.63 -2.74 -1.16
N PHE A 222 -2.63 -3.55 -2.20
CA PHE A 222 -3.71 -3.58 -3.19
C PHE A 222 -4.61 -4.79 -3.02
N LYS A 223 -5.80 -4.75 -3.61
CA LYS A 223 -6.69 -5.90 -3.71
C LYS A 223 -5.97 -7.08 -4.38
N LYS A 224 -6.05 -8.25 -3.78
CA LYS A 224 -5.34 -9.45 -4.21
C LYS A 224 -6.29 -10.56 -4.64
N PRO A 225 -5.92 -11.38 -5.64
CA PRO A 225 -6.77 -12.47 -6.09
C PRO A 225 -6.92 -13.63 -5.10
N GLN A 226 -6.21 -13.60 -3.97
CA GLN A 226 -6.14 -14.70 -3.00
C GLN A 226 -7.20 -14.66 -1.90
N LEU A 227 -8.03 -13.62 -1.86
CA LEU A 227 -9.03 -13.45 -0.81
C LEU A 227 -10.10 -14.56 -0.84
N PRO A 228 -10.57 -15.04 0.33
CA PRO A 228 -11.61 -16.08 0.40
C PRO A 228 -12.92 -15.70 -0.30
N GLU A 229 -13.21 -14.41 -0.40
CA GLU A 229 -14.42 -13.84 -1.02
C GLU A 229 -14.22 -13.54 -2.53
N ALA A 230 -13.30 -14.18 -3.17
CA ALA A 230 -12.62 -13.72 -4.37
C ALA A 230 -13.33 -13.98 -5.70
N ASP A 231 -14.49 -14.57 -5.78
CA ASP A 231 -15.21 -14.65 -7.06
C ASP A 231 -16.17 -13.47 -7.15
N TRP A 232 -15.67 -12.30 -7.54
CA TRP A 232 -16.50 -11.11 -7.58
C TRP A 232 -16.03 -10.09 -8.62
N VAL A 233 -16.97 -9.30 -9.05
CA VAL A 233 -16.76 -8.14 -9.92
C VAL A 233 -17.25 -6.92 -9.16
N SER A 234 -16.46 -5.86 -9.15
CA SER A 234 -16.88 -4.58 -8.62
C SER A 234 -16.68 -3.47 -9.64
N ALA A 235 -17.54 -2.48 -9.59
CA ALA A 235 -17.41 -1.26 -10.35
C ALA A 235 -17.65 -0.06 -9.42
N ASN A 236 -16.89 0.99 -9.64
CA ASN A 236 -17.02 2.25 -8.93
C ASN A 236 -16.99 3.38 -9.95
N LEU A 237 -17.96 4.29 -9.87
CA LEU A 237 -18.04 5.48 -10.71
C LEU A 237 -18.00 6.70 -9.80
N PHE A 238 -17.23 7.70 -10.20
CA PHE A 238 -17.13 8.98 -9.50
C PHE A 238 -17.37 10.12 -10.49
N ALA A 239 -18.06 11.16 -10.03
CA ALA A 239 -18.24 12.41 -10.77
C ALA A 239 -18.20 13.59 -9.80
N SER A 240 -17.56 14.68 -10.19
CA SER A 240 -17.50 15.92 -9.41
C SER A 240 -18.04 17.11 -10.15
N THR A 241 -18.28 18.20 -9.44
CA THR A 241 -18.69 19.49 -9.99
C THR A 241 -17.59 20.17 -10.82
N THR A 242 -16.34 19.74 -10.66
CA THR A 242 -15.20 20.18 -11.47
C THR A 242 -15.12 19.45 -12.82
N ASN A 243 -16.12 18.65 -13.17
CA ASN A 243 -16.15 17.80 -14.36
C ASN A 243 -15.03 16.74 -14.39
N ARG A 244 -14.64 16.25 -13.21
CA ARG A 244 -13.82 15.06 -13.08
C ARG A 244 -14.71 13.83 -13.04
N TYR A 245 -14.42 12.88 -13.91
CA TYR A 245 -15.12 11.60 -14.03
C TYR A 245 -14.11 10.46 -13.87
N GLU A 246 -14.47 9.49 -13.06
CA GLU A 246 -13.65 8.29 -12.92
C GLU A 246 -14.51 7.04 -13.04
N ALA A 247 -13.93 6.03 -13.67
CA ALA A 247 -14.50 4.69 -13.76
C ALA A 247 -13.46 3.67 -13.28
N ASN A 248 -13.81 2.88 -12.30
CA ASN A 248 -13.00 1.78 -11.81
C ASN A 248 -13.77 0.48 -11.96
N ALA A 249 -13.09 -0.56 -12.41
CA ALA A 249 -13.62 -1.91 -12.46
C ALA A 249 -12.56 -2.88 -11.96
N ASP A 250 -12.94 -3.82 -11.14
CA ASP A 250 -12.08 -4.90 -10.74
C ASP A 250 -12.83 -6.23 -10.70
N ALA A 251 -12.17 -7.26 -11.19
CA ALA A 251 -12.69 -8.61 -11.25
C ALA A 251 -11.63 -9.59 -10.73
N THR A 252 -12.07 -10.56 -9.95
CA THR A 252 -11.23 -11.65 -9.46
C THR A 252 -11.85 -12.98 -9.85
N LEU A 253 -11.02 -13.87 -10.38
CA LEU A 253 -11.42 -15.18 -10.84
C LEU A 253 -10.54 -16.27 -10.21
N LYS A 254 -11.16 -17.24 -9.57
CA LYS A 254 -10.52 -18.49 -9.15
C LYS A 254 -10.47 -19.46 -10.32
N ILE A 255 -9.26 -19.72 -10.83
CA ILE A 255 -9.03 -20.67 -11.94
C ILE A 255 -9.04 -22.09 -11.40
N SER A 256 -8.49 -22.30 -10.21
CA SER A 256 -8.43 -23.59 -9.53
C SER A 256 -8.35 -23.43 -8.00
N LYS A 257 -8.22 -24.54 -7.27
CA LYS A 257 -8.02 -24.50 -5.81
C LYS A 257 -6.76 -23.76 -5.37
N ARG A 258 -5.78 -23.60 -6.25
CA ARG A 258 -4.46 -23.01 -5.95
C ARG A 258 -4.15 -21.79 -6.80
N TRP A 259 -4.81 -21.60 -7.93
CA TRP A 259 -4.59 -20.50 -8.85
C TRP A 259 -5.76 -19.53 -8.89
N SER A 260 -5.44 -18.27 -8.84
CA SER A 260 -6.38 -17.16 -9.01
C SER A 260 -5.76 -16.02 -9.81
N THR A 261 -6.60 -15.22 -10.44
CA THR A 261 -6.19 -14.00 -11.15
C THR A 261 -7.14 -12.87 -10.84
N SER A 262 -6.64 -11.65 -10.92
CA SER A 262 -7.49 -10.44 -10.89
C SER A 262 -7.08 -9.45 -11.95
N LEU A 263 -8.05 -8.70 -12.43
CA LEU A 263 -7.89 -7.58 -13.33
C LEU A 263 -8.46 -6.35 -12.65
N LEU A 264 -7.65 -5.28 -12.56
CA LEU A 264 -8.07 -3.97 -12.09
C LEU A 264 -7.92 -2.99 -13.26
N ALA A 265 -8.94 -2.19 -13.52
CA ALA A 265 -8.96 -1.17 -14.56
C ALA A 265 -9.43 0.16 -13.98
N HIS A 266 -8.84 1.25 -14.42
CA HIS A 266 -9.16 2.61 -14.01
C HIS A 266 -9.06 3.54 -15.21
N TYR A 267 -10.01 4.45 -15.28
CA TYR A 267 -10.04 5.58 -16.20
C TYR A 267 -10.39 6.84 -15.43
N GLU A 268 -9.63 7.91 -15.65
CA GLU A 268 -9.89 9.24 -15.11
C GLU A 268 -9.91 10.25 -16.27
N ASN A 269 -10.88 11.17 -16.23
CA ASN A 269 -10.99 12.26 -17.17
C ASN A 269 -11.39 13.55 -16.43
N GLU A 270 -10.51 14.54 -16.46
CA GLU A 270 -10.72 15.90 -15.98
C GLU A 270 -10.21 16.88 -17.04
N THR A 271 -10.87 16.89 -18.21
CA THR A 271 -10.38 17.63 -19.37
C THR A 271 -10.98 19.02 -19.53
N LYS A 272 -11.90 19.42 -18.66
CA LYS A 272 -12.44 20.78 -18.68
C LYS A 272 -11.49 21.75 -17.97
N ALA A 273 -11.06 22.79 -18.68
CA ALA A 273 -10.31 23.88 -18.07
C ALA A 273 -11.22 24.69 -17.11
N HIS A 274 -10.76 24.87 -15.89
CA HIS A 274 -11.40 25.70 -14.87
C HIS A 274 -10.49 26.89 -14.58
N ASP A 275 -11.06 28.10 -14.64
CA ASP A 275 -10.47 29.36 -14.22
C ASP A 275 -11.57 30.09 -13.44
N GLY A 276 -11.61 29.84 -12.12
CA GLY A 276 -12.67 30.30 -11.23
C GLY A 276 -12.43 31.71 -10.67
N ASN A 277 -11.21 32.23 -10.84
CA ASN A 277 -10.81 33.56 -10.41
C ASN A 277 -10.62 34.55 -11.57
N ASP A 278 -10.82 34.09 -12.82
CA ASP A 278 -10.69 34.86 -14.07
C ASP A 278 -9.30 35.50 -14.25
N ASP A 279 -8.22 34.84 -13.77
CA ASP A 279 -6.85 35.33 -13.93
C ASP A 279 -6.20 34.88 -15.25
N GLY A 280 -6.89 34.09 -16.03
CA GLY A 280 -6.44 33.58 -17.31
C GLY A 280 -5.54 32.35 -17.21
N PHE A 281 -5.47 31.71 -16.04
CA PHE A 281 -4.79 30.45 -15.84
C PHE A 281 -5.75 29.34 -15.41
N VAL A 282 -5.40 28.11 -15.72
CA VAL A 282 -6.17 26.94 -15.31
C VAL A 282 -5.86 26.63 -13.84
N ASP A 283 -6.89 26.64 -12.99
CA ASP A 283 -6.77 26.42 -11.53
C ASP A 283 -6.34 24.98 -11.19
N ILE A 284 -6.83 24.00 -11.95
CA ILE A 284 -6.60 22.58 -11.76
C ILE A 284 -6.11 21.99 -13.08
N PRO A 285 -4.95 21.29 -13.10
CA PRO A 285 -4.49 20.63 -14.32
C PRO A 285 -5.53 19.66 -14.87
N GLN A 286 -5.72 19.72 -16.17
CA GLN A 286 -6.53 18.75 -16.89
C GLN A 286 -5.80 17.42 -16.94
N VAL A 287 -6.46 16.33 -16.60
CA VAL A 287 -5.88 14.98 -16.54
C VAL A 287 -6.74 14.00 -17.32
N GLU A 288 -6.09 13.20 -18.14
CA GLU A 288 -6.66 11.98 -18.70
C GLU A 288 -5.74 10.81 -18.39
N GLN A 289 -6.26 9.79 -17.69
CA GLN A 289 -5.45 8.65 -17.24
C GLN A 289 -6.15 7.33 -17.55
N TYR A 290 -5.37 6.39 -18.08
CA TYR A 290 -5.71 4.99 -18.24
C TYR A 290 -4.77 4.14 -17.40
N ASN A 291 -5.28 3.20 -16.62
CA ASN A 291 -4.48 2.37 -15.75
C ASN A 291 -5.08 0.96 -15.68
N VAL A 292 -4.27 -0.05 -15.96
CA VAL A 292 -4.70 -1.45 -15.96
C VAL A 292 -3.68 -2.31 -15.24
N TRP A 293 -4.14 -3.22 -14.38
CA TRP A 293 -3.29 -4.14 -13.66
C TRP A 293 -3.87 -5.54 -13.68
N ASN A 294 -3.12 -6.49 -14.26
CA ASN A 294 -3.43 -7.90 -14.19
C ASN A 294 -2.51 -8.60 -13.18
N ARG A 295 -3.09 -9.39 -12.30
CA ARG A 295 -2.39 -10.05 -11.19
C ARG A 295 -2.70 -11.53 -11.17
N TRP A 296 -1.72 -12.33 -10.78
CA TRP A 296 -1.78 -13.77 -10.64
C TRP A 296 -1.28 -14.21 -9.29
N ALA A 297 -1.91 -15.23 -8.72
CA ALA A 297 -1.49 -15.83 -7.48
C ALA A 297 -1.62 -17.34 -7.52
N TYR A 298 -0.64 -18.00 -6.93
CA TYR A 298 -0.63 -19.42 -6.64
C TYR A 298 -0.40 -19.64 -5.15
N MET A 299 -1.26 -20.44 -4.52
CA MET A 299 -1.21 -20.80 -3.11
C MET A 299 -1.08 -22.31 -2.97
N GLY A 300 0.15 -22.79 -2.76
CA GLY A 300 0.45 -24.19 -2.45
C GLY A 300 0.75 -24.38 -0.96
N ASP A 301 1.01 -25.64 -0.59
CA ASP A 301 1.28 -25.99 0.81
C ASP A 301 2.64 -25.49 1.32
N HIS A 302 3.64 -25.48 0.43
CA HIS A 302 5.01 -25.05 0.71
C HIS A 302 5.51 -23.95 -0.23
N TYR A 303 4.75 -23.59 -1.24
CA TYR A 303 5.16 -22.59 -2.22
C TYR A 303 4.04 -21.63 -2.49
N VAL A 304 4.36 -20.35 -2.42
CA VAL A 304 3.48 -19.22 -2.73
C VAL A 304 4.11 -18.41 -3.85
N PHE A 305 3.31 -18.09 -4.86
CA PHE A 305 3.74 -17.27 -5.97
C PHE A 305 2.73 -16.17 -6.24
N GLN A 306 3.25 -14.98 -6.55
CA GLN A 306 2.48 -13.86 -7.05
C GLN A 306 3.23 -13.21 -8.19
N ALA A 307 2.49 -12.74 -9.18
CA ALA A 307 3.02 -11.92 -10.25
C ALA A 307 2.00 -10.87 -10.67
N GLY A 308 2.46 -9.78 -11.25
CA GLY A 308 1.60 -8.75 -11.79
C GLY A 308 2.27 -7.95 -12.88
N ILE A 309 1.44 -7.48 -13.83
CA ILE A 309 1.81 -6.55 -14.89
C ILE A 309 0.84 -5.38 -14.84
N LYS A 310 1.37 -4.17 -14.73
CA LYS A 310 0.62 -2.92 -14.70
C LYS A 310 1.05 -2.02 -15.84
N ALA A 311 0.10 -1.37 -16.48
CA ALA A 311 0.32 -0.35 -17.50
C ALA A 311 -0.49 0.90 -17.15
N LEU A 312 0.14 2.06 -17.26
CA LEU A 312 -0.45 3.37 -17.06
C LEU A 312 -0.05 4.28 -18.20
N SER A 313 -1.02 5.06 -18.69
CA SER A 313 -0.82 6.20 -19.58
C SER A 313 -1.56 7.39 -19.01
N GLU A 314 -0.88 8.52 -18.86
CA GLU A 314 -1.47 9.77 -18.36
C GLU A 314 -1.02 10.94 -19.21
N THR A 315 -1.98 11.76 -19.66
CA THR A 315 -1.76 13.08 -20.24
C THR A 315 -2.24 14.13 -19.25
N ARG A 316 -1.38 15.10 -18.96
CA ARG A 316 -1.66 16.21 -18.05
C ARG A 316 -1.37 17.53 -18.73
N THR A 317 -2.34 18.44 -18.74
CA THR A 317 -2.19 19.77 -19.37
C THR A 317 -2.65 20.88 -18.42
N SER A 318 -1.97 22.03 -18.51
CA SER A 318 -2.29 23.21 -17.72
C SER A 318 -1.72 24.47 -18.38
N GLY A 319 -1.72 25.58 -17.68
CA GLY A 319 -1.19 26.87 -18.10
C GLY A 319 -2.28 27.91 -18.36
N GLN A 320 -2.09 28.78 -19.35
CA GLN A 320 -3.06 29.83 -19.65
C GLN A 320 -4.34 29.28 -20.29
N ALA A 321 -5.48 29.69 -19.76
CA ALA A 321 -6.81 29.44 -20.33
C ALA A 321 -7.07 30.35 -21.52
N ASN A 322 -7.72 29.85 -22.59
CA ASN A 322 -8.08 30.67 -23.73
C ASN A 322 -9.48 31.29 -23.54
N HIS A 323 -9.55 32.51 -23.05
CA HIS A 323 -10.81 33.24 -22.81
C HIS A 323 -11.27 34.06 -24.01
N GLY A 324 -11.06 33.62 -25.24
CA GLY A 324 -11.61 34.28 -26.43
C GLY A 324 -10.97 35.63 -26.78
N GLY A 325 -9.82 35.93 -26.21
CA GLY A 325 -9.04 37.13 -26.53
C GLY A 325 -8.30 37.01 -27.87
N THR A 326 -7.79 38.12 -28.38
CA THR A 326 -7.07 38.27 -29.65
C THR A 326 -5.68 37.61 -29.67
N MET A 327 -5.26 36.90 -28.60
CA MET A 327 -4.01 36.16 -28.57
C MET A 327 -4.07 34.92 -29.46
N HIS A 328 -3.08 34.78 -30.34
CA HIS A 328 -2.91 33.58 -31.14
C HIS A 328 -2.60 32.40 -30.21
N SER A 329 -3.17 31.23 -30.46
CA SER A 329 -3.00 30.02 -29.60
C SER A 329 -1.54 29.57 -29.45
N GLY A 330 -0.60 30.08 -30.26
CA GLY A 330 0.83 29.83 -30.17
C GLY A 330 1.57 30.68 -29.13
N ASP A 331 0.93 31.74 -28.60
CA ASP A 331 1.55 32.69 -27.68
C ASP A 331 1.21 32.39 -26.21
N LEU A 332 0.30 31.44 -25.96
CA LEU A 332 -0.12 31.05 -24.61
C LEU A 332 0.94 30.19 -23.95
N TYR A 333 1.23 30.49 -22.68
CA TYR A 333 2.04 29.60 -21.83
C TYR A 333 1.27 28.30 -21.53
N LYS A 334 1.84 27.18 -21.91
CA LYS A 334 1.25 25.85 -21.69
C LYS A 334 2.23 24.94 -20.95
N VAL A 335 1.69 24.09 -20.12
CA VAL A 335 2.35 22.96 -19.49
C VAL A 335 1.71 21.69 -20.05
N GLY A 336 2.52 20.78 -20.57
CA GLY A 336 2.08 19.45 -21.02
C GLY A 336 2.99 18.40 -20.45
N ILE A 337 2.44 17.33 -19.90
CA ILE A 337 3.18 16.20 -19.32
C ILE A 337 2.49 14.93 -19.76
N ASP A 338 3.17 14.16 -20.60
CA ASP A 338 2.74 12.85 -21.06
C ASP A 338 3.57 11.78 -20.36
N THR A 339 2.92 10.82 -19.78
CA THR A 339 3.56 9.75 -18.98
C THR A 339 3.08 8.39 -19.44
N GLU A 340 4.03 7.49 -19.70
CA GLU A 340 3.79 6.06 -19.86
C GLU A 340 4.59 5.30 -18.82
N ARG A 341 3.91 4.36 -18.14
CA ARG A 341 4.54 3.57 -17.07
C ARG A 341 4.13 2.12 -17.13
N TYR A 342 5.13 1.24 -17.14
CA TYR A 342 4.96 -0.21 -17.13
C TYR A 342 5.66 -0.79 -15.92
N GLU A 343 4.93 -1.60 -15.15
CA GLU A 343 5.46 -2.25 -13.94
C GLU A 343 5.26 -3.75 -14.06
N PHE A 344 6.28 -4.50 -13.71
CA PHE A 344 6.25 -5.95 -13.60
C PHE A 344 6.84 -6.37 -12.25
N PHE A 345 6.20 -7.32 -11.58
CA PHE A 345 6.78 -7.93 -10.39
C PHE A 345 6.49 -9.41 -10.28
N THR A 346 7.36 -10.13 -9.57
CA THR A 346 7.10 -11.46 -9.06
C THR A 346 7.53 -11.57 -7.60
N LYS A 347 6.77 -12.33 -6.83
CA LYS A 347 7.09 -12.73 -5.46
C LYS A 347 6.99 -14.24 -5.37
N ASN A 348 8.03 -14.86 -4.88
CA ASN A 348 8.15 -16.30 -4.75
C ASN A 348 8.55 -16.60 -3.31
N ALA A 349 7.80 -17.42 -2.61
CA ALA A 349 8.14 -17.83 -1.25
C ALA A 349 8.07 -19.34 -1.12
N TYR A 350 9.15 -19.93 -0.60
CA TYR A 350 9.18 -21.33 -0.22
C TYR A 350 9.18 -21.47 1.30
N ILE A 351 8.18 -22.18 1.82
CA ILE A 351 7.95 -22.39 3.25
C ILE A 351 8.54 -23.75 3.65
N PHE A 352 9.65 -23.70 4.39
CA PHE A 352 10.32 -24.91 4.90
C PHE A 352 9.60 -25.48 6.12
N ASN A 353 9.17 -24.58 7.02
CA ASN A 353 8.49 -24.96 8.26
C ASN A 353 7.41 -23.91 8.60
N LYS A 354 6.16 -24.36 8.64
CA LYS A 354 5.02 -23.50 8.94
C LYS A 354 4.94 -23.12 10.42
N GLU A 355 5.34 -24.02 11.33
CA GLU A 355 5.28 -23.76 12.77
C GLU A 355 6.30 -22.73 13.23
N LYS A 356 7.47 -22.72 12.57
CA LYS A 356 8.57 -21.78 12.85
C LYS A 356 8.60 -20.60 11.85
N ASN A 357 7.60 -20.47 11.02
CA ASN A 357 7.58 -19.47 9.94
C ASN A 357 8.89 -19.41 9.13
N THR A 358 9.58 -20.59 8.98
CA THR A 358 10.84 -20.65 8.25
C THR A 358 10.57 -20.64 6.77
N ASN A 359 11.01 -19.59 6.11
CA ASN A 359 10.78 -19.39 4.68
C ASN A 359 11.94 -18.68 3.99
N LEU A 360 11.96 -18.80 2.67
CA LEU A 360 12.84 -18.06 1.77
C LEU A 360 11.97 -17.38 0.72
N ALA A 361 12.03 -16.07 0.65
CA ALA A 361 11.25 -15.27 -0.29
C ALA A 361 12.16 -14.54 -1.28
N LEU A 362 11.81 -14.61 -2.57
CA LEU A 362 12.45 -13.87 -3.66
C LEU A 362 11.43 -12.90 -4.27
N ILE A 363 11.78 -11.64 -4.25
CA ILE A 363 11.03 -10.56 -4.92
C ILE A 363 11.86 -10.06 -6.09
N LEU A 364 11.24 -9.95 -7.25
CA LEU A 364 11.81 -9.30 -8.44
C LEU A 364 10.80 -8.27 -8.95
N SER A 365 11.28 -7.09 -9.30
CA SER A 365 10.45 -6.05 -9.89
C SER A 365 11.22 -5.25 -10.93
N THR A 366 10.53 -4.84 -11.98
CA THR A 366 11.05 -3.93 -13.00
C THR A 366 10.00 -2.88 -13.31
N THR A 367 10.42 -1.63 -13.39
CA THR A 367 9.58 -0.51 -13.78
C THR A 367 10.25 0.25 -14.92
N LEU A 368 9.48 0.53 -15.96
CA LEU A 368 9.82 1.44 -17.05
C LEU A 368 8.90 2.66 -16.92
N HIS A 369 9.46 3.86 -16.90
CA HIS A 369 8.71 5.10 -16.75
C HIS A 369 9.25 6.13 -17.73
N ASN A 370 8.44 6.46 -18.72
CA ASN A 370 8.76 7.43 -19.75
C ASN A 370 7.91 8.67 -19.49
N GLN A 371 8.53 9.83 -19.47
CA GLN A 371 7.82 11.09 -19.27
C GLN A 371 8.37 12.14 -20.23
N ASP A 372 7.47 12.72 -21.01
CA ASP A 372 7.71 13.88 -21.87
C ASP A 372 7.01 15.10 -21.27
N ALA A 373 7.80 16.08 -20.80
CA ALA A 373 7.25 17.25 -20.12
C ALA A 373 7.74 18.56 -20.73
N THR A 374 6.77 19.43 -21.02
CA THR A 374 7.00 20.79 -21.54
C THR A 374 6.42 21.84 -20.61
N TYR A 375 7.16 22.93 -20.41
CA TYR A 375 6.80 24.06 -19.55
C TYR A 375 7.04 25.37 -20.33
N GLY A 376 6.12 25.70 -21.21
CA GLY A 376 6.34 26.71 -22.23
C GLY A 376 7.46 26.30 -23.19
N ARG A 377 8.61 27.01 -23.14
CA ARG A 377 9.79 26.66 -23.96
C ARG A 377 10.77 25.74 -23.24
N LYS A 378 10.66 25.57 -21.92
CA LYS A 378 11.45 24.61 -21.15
C LYS A 378 10.91 23.22 -21.38
N LEU A 379 11.79 22.23 -21.27
CA LEU A 379 11.38 20.81 -21.35
C LEU A 379 12.23 19.94 -20.44
N TYR A 380 11.63 18.81 -20.06
CA TYR A 380 12.30 17.72 -19.36
C TYR A 380 11.66 16.39 -19.79
N ASN A 381 12.41 15.63 -20.58
CA ASN A 381 12.00 14.30 -21.02
C ASN A 381 12.93 13.29 -20.36
N VAL A 382 12.37 12.21 -19.87
CA VAL A 382 13.13 11.19 -19.15
C VAL A 382 12.61 9.79 -19.40
N ASP A 383 13.52 8.88 -19.72
CA ASP A 383 13.32 7.45 -19.71
C ASP A 383 13.99 6.86 -18.47
N GLN A 384 13.18 6.47 -17.49
CA GLN A 384 13.66 5.83 -16.26
C GLN A 384 13.43 4.33 -16.31
N THR A 385 14.48 3.57 -16.02
CA THR A 385 14.40 2.12 -15.75
C THR A 385 14.78 1.85 -14.30
N ASN A 386 13.89 1.18 -13.55
CA ASN A 386 14.20 0.66 -12.22
C ASN A 386 14.13 -0.87 -12.21
N VAL A 387 15.12 -1.51 -11.58
CA VAL A 387 15.13 -2.95 -11.30
C VAL A 387 15.37 -3.17 -9.82
N TYR A 388 14.51 -3.92 -9.18
CA TYR A 388 14.64 -4.31 -7.78
C TYR A 388 14.62 -5.83 -7.64
N ALA A 389 15.56 -6.35 -6.84
CA ALA A 389 15.60 -7.75 -6.46
C ALA A 389 15.85 -7.85 -4.95
N SER A 390 15.19 -8.78 -4.27
CA SER A 390 15.41 -9.04 -2.85
C SER A 390 15.21 -10.52 -2.55
N LEU A 391 16.19 -11.13 -1.91
CA LEU A 391 16.12 -12.50 -1.39
C LEU A 391 16.17 -12.43 0.12
N MET A 392 15.12 -12.92 0.78
CA MET A 392 14.92 -12.82 2.22
C MET A 392 14.74 -14.20 2.83
N PHE A 393 15.48 -14.49 3.89
CA PHE A 393 15.28 -15.64 4.76
C PHE A 393 14.70 -15.17 6.07
N GLU A 394 13.66 -15.85 6.54
CA GLU A 394 13.00 -15.56 7.81
C GLU A 394 12.76 -16.84 8.59
N THR A 395 12.88 -16.77 9.92
CA THR A 395 12.57 -17.88 10.82
C THR A 395 12.24 -17.38 12.22
N GLU A 396 11.37 -18.10 12.90
CA GLU A 396 11.12 -17.99 14.34
C GLU A 396 11.81 -19.14 15.06
N PHE A 397 12.79 -18.82 15.90
CA PHE A 397 13.40 -19.85 16.74
C PHE A 397 12.42 -20.34 17.81
N ASN A 398 11.62 -19.44 18.33
CA ASN A 398 10.52 -19.65 19.26
C ASN A 398 9.60 -18.41 19.21
N PRO A 399 8.41 -18.40 19.88
CA PRO A 399 7.47 -17.28 19.85
C PRO A 399 8.04 -15.93 20.30
N GLN A 400 9.15 -15.93 21.04
CA GLN A 400 9.80 -14.72 21.53
C GLN A 400 10.91 -14.22 20.60
N ASN A 401 11.44 -15.06 19.73
CA ASN A 401 12.67 -14.78 19.00
C ASN A 401 12.49 -15.03 17.51
N SER A 402 12.57 -13.97 16.70
CA SER A 402 12.56 -14.08 15.25
C SER A 402 13.82 -13.47 14.63
N PHE A 403 14.23 -14.03 13.52
CA PHE A 403 15.41 -13.65 12.77
C PHE A 403 15.07 -13.50 11.30
N SER A 404 15.61 -12.45 10.67
CA SER A 404 15.55 -12.24 9.24
C SER A 404 16.91 -11.82 8.72
N ALA A 405 17.31 -12.36 7.58
CA ALA A 405 18.50 -11.97 6.86
C ALA A 405 18.21 -11.97 5.35
N GLY A 406 18.88 -11.11 4.61
CA GLY A 406 18.66 -11.08 3.18
C GLY A 406 19.68 -10.25 2.43
N VAL A 407 19.59 -10.37 1.10
CA VAL A 407 20.34 -9.56 0.15
C VAL A 407 19.37 -8.86 -0.78
N SER A 408 19.75 -7.68 -1.24
CA SER A 408 18.94 -6.93 -2.20
C SER A 408 19.81 -6.24 -3.23
N PHE A 409 19.19 -5.91 -4.34
CA PHE A 409 19.79 -5.14 -5.42
C PHE A 409 18.78 -4.12 -5.91
N ASN A 410 19.18 -2.86 -5.98
CA ASN A 410 18.40 -1.79 -6.58
C ASN A 410 19.21 -1.16 -7.69
N TYR A 411 18.61 -1.00 -8.86
CA TYR A 411 19.21 -0.36 -10.02
C TYR A 411 18.26 0.68 -10.58
N ASP A 412 18.74 1.90 -10.74
CA ASP A 412 18.06 3.00 -11.39
C ASP A 412 18.93 3.54 -12.54
N ALA A 413 18.31 3.78 -13.69
CA ALA A 413 18.91 4.45 -14.82
C ALA A 413 17.96 5.53 -15.35
N TYR A 414 18.51 6.67 -15.72
CA TYR A 414 17.78 7.82 -16.25
C TYR A 414 18.47 8.30 -17.52
N ASP A 415 17.80 8.25 -18.66
CA ASP A 415 18.18 8.93 -19.89
C ASP A 415 17.37 10.22 -19.97
N GLN A 416 18.02 11.37 -19.86
CA GLN A 416 17.40 12.65 -19.65
C GLN A 416 17.70 13.61 -20.80
N HIS A 417 16.67 14.24 -21.33
CA HIS A 417 16.78 15.32 -22.31
C HIS A 417 16.10 16.56 -21.73
N TYR A 418 16.83 17.65 -21.54
CA TYR A 418 16.29 18.82 -20.86
C TYR A 418 16.75 20.14 -21.41
N ARG A 419 15.90 21.15 -21.28
CA ARG A 419 16.16 22.56 -21.55
C ARG A 419 15.59 23.39 -20.41
N LEU A 420 16.48 23.98 -19.61
CA LEU A 420 16.11 24.67 -18.35
C LEU A 420 15.81 26.14 -18.54
N GLU A 421 16.14 26.71 -19.71
CA GLU A 421 15.91 28.11 -20.05
C GLU A 421 14.85 28.27 -21.13
N ASN A 422 14.21 29.45 -21.18
CA ASN A 422 13.23 29.81 -22.20
C ASN A 422 13.91 30.19 -23.53
N THR A 423 14.74 29.30 -24.05
CA THR A 423 15.42 29.45 -25.34
C THR A 423 14.85 28.51 -26.38
N THR A 424 15.38 28.59 -27.60
CA THR A 424 15.07 27.64 -28.68
C THR A 424 16.24 26.69 -28.96
N ASP A 425 17.23 26.69 -28.07
CA ASP A 425 18.42 25.84 -28.20
C ASP A 425 18.06 24.35 -28.12
N ASN A 426 18.90 23.52 -28.68
CA ASN A 426 18.74 22.08 -28.57
C ASN A 426 18.79 21.63 -27.12
N PRO A 427 17.96 20.64 -26.72
CA PRO A 427 18.02 20.09 -25.38
C PRO A 427 19.40 19.50 -25.06
N LEU A 428 19.81 19.66 -23.82
CA LEU A 428 20.96 18.96 -23.26
C LEU A 428 20.58 17.51 -22.97
N LYS A 429 21.57 16.64 -22.94
CA LYS A 429 21.42 15.21 -22.61
C LYS A 429 22.23 14.88 -21.37
N ALA A 430 21.66 14.09 -20.50
CA ALA A 430 22.35 13.50 -19.37
C ALA A 430 21.92 12.05 -19.18
N PHE A 431 22.85 11.20 -18.82
CA PHE A 431 22.59 9.82 -18.46
C PHE A 431 23.13 9.55 -17.07
N GLU A 432 22.26 9.12 -16.17
CA GLU A 432 22.60 8.75 -14.80
C GLU A 432 22.26 7.28 -14.57
N LYS A 433 23.07 6.58 -13.80
CA LYS A 433 22.78 5.20 -13.37
C LYS A 433 23.31 4.96 -11.98
N GLU A 434 22.52 4.33 -11.16
CA GLU A 434 22.93 3.90 -9.83
C GLU A 434 22.63 2.42 -9.63
N ALA A 435 23.58 1.67 -9.08
CA ALA A 435 23.44 0.28 -8.70
C ALA A 435 23.81 0.12 -7.23
N VAL A 436 22.88 -0.42 -6.45
CA VAL A 436 23.03 -0.55 -4.99
C VAL A 436 22.75 -1.99 -4.55
N PRO A 437 23.74 -2.90 -4.62
CA PRO A 437 23.69 -4.16 -3.89
C PRO A 437 23.78 -3.91 -2.38
N GLY A 438 23.06 -4.71 -1.59
CA GLY A 438 23.07 -4.62 -0.15
C GLY A 438 22.73 -5.92 0.54
N ALA A 439 23.06 -6.01 1.82
CA ALA A 439 22.73 -7.14 2.67
C ALA A 439 22.31 -6.65 4.06
N TYR A 440 21.43 -7.40 4.70
CA TYR A 440 20.95 -7.06 6.03
C TYR A 440 20.80 -8.29 6.93
N VAL A 441 20.81 -8.01 8.23
CA VAL A 441 20.36 -8.92 9.29
C VAL A 441 19.47 -8.16 10.25
N GLN A 442 18.43 -8.81 10.75
CA GLN A 442 17.50 -8.24 11.72
C GLN A 442 17.10 -9.30 12.73
N TYR A 443 17.04 -8.92 13.97
CA TYR A 443 16.58 -9.75 15.06
C TYR A 443 15.48 -9.05 15.85
N THR A 444 14.43 -9.80 16.19
CA THR A 444 13.33 -9.30 17.01
C THR A 444 13.19 -10.19 18.24
N LEU A 445 13.12 -9.55 19.40
CA LEU A 445 12.93 -10.17 20.70
C LEU A 445 11.65 -9.64 21.33
N ASN A 446 10.72 -10.54 21.68
CA ASN A 446 9.50 -10.24 22.41
C ASN A 446 9.58 -10.88 23.81
N LEU A 447 9.67 -10.07 24.85
CA LEU A 447 9.74 -10.53 26.24
C LEU A 447 8.37 -10.29 26.91
N ASN A 448 7.57 -11.36 27.00
CA ASN A 448 6.29 -11.38 27.72
C ASN A 448 5.31 -10.25 27.30
N ASP A 449 5.34 -9.84 26.03
CA ASP A 449 4.53 -8.76 25.45
C ASP A 449 4.68 -7.39 26.11
N LYS A 450 5.47 -7.30 27.20
CA LYS A 450 5.81 -6.04 27.87
C LYS A 450 6.97 -5.32 27.19
N TRP A 451 7.97 -6.07 26.78
CA TRP A 451 9.15 -5.52 26.12
C TRP A 451 9.33 -6.18 24.76
N MET A 452 9.37 -5.38 23.73
CA MET A 452 9.74 -5.83 22.40
C MET A 452 10.92 -5.00 21.90
N VAL A 453 11.94 -5.70 21.39
CA VAL A 453 13.14 -5.07 20.82
C VAL A 453 13.33 -5.61 19.42
N MET A 454 13.51 -4.72 18.45
CA MET A 454 13.93 -5.07 17.10
C MET A 454 15.21 -4.31 16.79
N ALA A 455 16.25 -5.02 16.39
CA ALA A 455 17.52 -4.44 15.95
C ALA A 455 17.92 -5.00 14.60
N GLY A 456 18.32 -4.12 13.70
CA GLY A 456 18.76 -4.48 12.37
C GLY A 456 20.01 -3.72 11.95
N LEU A 457 20.83 -4.39 11.17
CA LEU A 457 22.01 -3.81 10.55
C LEU A 457 21.97 -4.12 9.05
N ARG A 458 22.18 -3.10 8.25
CA ARG A 458 22.22 -3.22 6.79
C ARG A 458 23.47 -2.52 6.27
N GLY A 459 24.17 -3.14 5.31
CA GLY A 459 25.25 -2.56 4.55
C GLY A 459 24.92 -2.58 3.07
N ASP A 460 25.13 -1.43 2.40
CA ASP A 460 24.87 -1.23 0.98
C ASP A 460 26.08 -0.56 0.32
N TYR A 461 26.25 -0.81 -0.96
CA TYR A 461 27.29 -0.18 -1.76
C TYR A 461 26.69 0.47 -2.99
N SER A 462 26.75 1.80 -3.09
CA SER A 462 26.38 2.53 -4.30
C SER A 462 27.62 2.72 -5.17
N ASN A 463 27.49 2.46 -6.48
CA ASN A 463 28.57 2.76 -7.44
C ASN A 463 28.90 4.25 -7.52
N GLU A 464 27.97 5.14 -7.13
CA GLU A 464 28.15 6.61 -7.14
C GLU A 464 28.64 7.15 -5.79
N HIS A 465 28.16 6.57 -4.66
CA HIS A 465 28.37 7.13 -3.32
C HIS A 465 29.20 6.23 -2.40
N GLY A 466 29.63 5.06 -2.87
CA GLY A 466 30.44 4.11 -2.10
C GLY A 466 29.63 3.34 -1.04
N PHE A 467 30.34 2.83 -0.04
CA PHE A 467 29.76 1.96 1.00
C PHE A 467 29.13 2.77 2.13
N PHE A 468 27.95 2.36 2.59
CA PHE A 468 27.27 2.93 3.74
C PHE A 468 26.58 1.88 4.59
N VAL A 469 26.38 2.18 5.87
CA VAL A 469 25.79 1.28 6.84
C VAL A 469 24.55 1.92 7.48
N THR A 470 23.48 1.16 7.56
CA THR A 470 22.18 1.58 8.08
C THR A 470 21.80 0.75 9.32
N PRO A 471 22.28 1.11 10.53
CA PRO A 471 21.80 0.53 11.77
C PRO A 471 20.43 1.10 12.10
N ARG A 472 19.50 0.24 12.57
CA ARG A 472 18.17 0.63 13.07
C ARG A 472 17.81 -0.19 14.28
N ALA A 473 17.18 0.46 15.26
CA ALA A 473 16.71 -0.19 16.48
C ALA A 473 15.37 0.40 16.91
N HIS A 474 14.52 -0.47 17.41
CA HIS A 474 13.20 -0.13 17.92
C HIS A 474 13.00 -0.82 19.27
N LEU A 475 12.44 -0.07 20.21
CA LEU A 475 12.07 -0.54 21.52
C LEU A 475 10.61 -0.19 21.77
N LYS A 476 9.83 -1.18 22.19
CA LYS A 476 8.46 -0.99 22.65
C LYS A 476 8.37 -1.48 24.09
N TYR A 477 7.71 -0.69 24.93
CA TYR A 477 7.44 -1.03 26.32
C TYR A 477 5.97 -0.79 26.66
N ASN A 478 5.29 -1.84 27.09
CA ASN A 478 3.90 -1.84 27.55
C ASN A 478 3.88 -2.04 29.06
N PRO A 479 3.89 -0.98 29.90
CA PRO A 479 3.76 -1.13 31.35
C PRO A 479 2.42 -1.74 31.76
N ASN A 480 1.37 -1.45 30.98
CA ASN A 480 0.01 -1.97 31.12
C ASN A 480 -0.73 -1.86 29.77
N ASP A 481 -1.97 -2.33 29.70
CA ASP A 481 -2.78 -2.37 28.47
C ASP A 481 -3.18 -0.99 27.92
N TYR A 482 -3.05 0.07 28.72
CA TYR A 482 -3.45 1.42 28.34
C TYR A 482 -2.27 2.28 27.87
N VAL A 483 -1.05 1.96 28.26
CA VAL A 483 0.14 2.76 28.01
C VAL A 483 1.16 1.99 27.19
N ASN A 484 1.60 2.62 26.11
CA ASN A 484 2.58 2.07 25.20
C ASN A 484 3.66 3.10 24.89
N PHE A 485 4.89 2.78 25.22
CA PHE A 485 6.06 3.59 24.87
C PHE A 485 6.80 2.96 23.70
N ARG A 486 7.18 3.79 22.73
CA ARG A 486 8.00 3.38 21.61
C ARG A 486 9.17 4.34 21.43
N LEU A 487 10.34 3.76 21.22
CA LEU A 487 11.57 4.48 20.88
C LEU A 487 12.14 3.88 19.61
N SER A 488 12.46 4.70 18.63
CA SER A 488 13.09 4.29 17.39
C SER A 488 14.33 5.14 17.15
N ALA A 489 15.42 4.52 16.75
CA ALA A 489 16.66 5.19 16.38
C ALA A 489 17.30 4.48 15.19
N GLY A 490 17.93 5.24 14.29
CA GLY A 490 18.60 4.64 13.15
C GLY A 490 19.09 5.66 12.13
N LYS A 491 19.65 5.14 11.06
CA LYS A 491 20.10 5.90 9.90
C LYS A 491 19.28 5.52 8.66
N GLY A 492 19.16 6.46 7.74
CA GLY A 492 18.67 6.26 6.40
C GLY A 492 19.53 7.05 5.41
N TYR A 493 19.59 6.59 4.18
CA TYR A 493 20.31 7.22 3.08
C TYR A 493 19.41 7.32 1.88
N ARG A 494 19.57 8.38 1.12
CA ARG A 494 18.84 8.54 -0.13
C ARG A 494 19.69 9.32 -1.13
N THR A 495 19.71 8.85 -2.37
CA THR A 495 20.20 9.59 -3.52
C THR A 495 19.09 10.48 -4.06
N ASN A 496 19.39 11.76 -4.30
CA ASN A 496 18.45 12.71 -4.88
C ASN A 496 18.71 12.86 -6.38
N HIS A 497 17.71 12.53 -7.19
CA HIS A 497 17.72 12.80 -8.63
C HIS A 497 17.05 14.15 -8.89
N VAL A 498 17.84 15.23 -8.81
CA VAL A 498 17.34 16.61 -8.65
C VAL A 498 16.34 17.00 -9.73
N LEU A 499 16.65 16.76 -11.01
CA LEU A 499 15.73 17.10 -12.11
C LEU A 499 14.52 16.17 -12.15
N ALA A 500 14.75 14.87 -12.05
CA ALA A 500 13.67 13.87 -12.11
C ALA A 500 12.62 14.07 -11.01
N GLU A 501 13.06 14.34 -9.77
CA GLU A 501 12.16 14.51 -8.63
C GLU A 501 11.53 15.89 -8.50
N ASN A 502 12.06 16.90 -9.23
CA ASN A 502 11.64 18.30 -9.09
C ASN A 502 11.37 18.97 -10.44
N ASN A 503 11.05 18.21 -11.48
CA ASN A 503 10.80 18.75 -12.81
C ASN A 503 9.66 19.79 -12.86
N TYR A 504 8.68 19.67 -11.94
CA TYR A 504 7.58 20.62 -11.77
C TYR A 504 8.05 22.06 -11.48
N LEU A 505 9.26 22.24 -10.93
CA LEU A 505 9.83 23.58 -10.69
C LEU A 505 10.14 24.33 -12.01
N LEU A 506 10.19 23.61 -13.14
CA LEU A 506 10.36 24.22 -14.46
C LEU A 506 9.14 25.03 -14.89
N SER A 507 7.95 24.80 -14.29
CA SER A 507 6.75 25.60 -14.51
C SER A 507 6.95 27.07 -14.12
N SER A 508 7.85 27.35 -13.18
CA SER A 508 8.10 28.71 -12.70
C SER A 508 9.02 29.49 -13.67
N SER A 509 8.95 30.84 -13.62
CA SER A 509 9.86 31.72 -14.34
C SER A 509 11.28 31.77 -13.75
N ARG A 510 11.51 31.13 -12.61
CA ARG A 510 12.83 31.10 -11.94
C ARG A 510 13.87 30.40 -12.80
N LYS A 511 15.10 30.94 -12.79
CA LYS A 511 16.23 30.24 -13.42
C LYS A 511 16.66 29.09 -12.52
N VAL A 512 16.69 27.90 -13.10
CA VAL A 512 17.31 26.72 -12.47
C VAL A 512 18.81 26.78 -12.83
N LYS A 513 19.67 26.85 -11.83
CA LYS A 513 21.11 26.87 -12.00
C LYS A 513 21.71 25.56 -11.54
#